data_31dd6b53c163c1b6f514bf7f2b7fdfbe
#
_entry.id   31dd6b53c163c1b6f514bf7f2b7fdfbe
#
_cell.length_a   1.000
_cell.length_b   1.000
_cell.length_c   1.000
_cell.angle_alpha   90.00
_cell.angle_beta   90.00
_cell.angle_gamma   90.00
#
_symmetry.space_group_name_H-M   'P 1'
#
loop_
_entity.id
_entity.type
_entity.pdbx_description
1 polymer ?
#
loop_
_entity_poly.entity_id
_entity_poly.type
_entity_poly.pdbx_seq_one_letter_code
_entity_poly.pdbx_strand_id
1 'polypeptide(L)'
;MRSAKIVCTIGPASDSVETLTGLAEAGMAVARMNASHGTPEHRRTVIDRVREVDEDTEAPVAVMHDLPGPEVRTAPLEEPIQLTGGSTVRFVVGTEATPEEIGLSHDISAVEPGDRILLDDARIAATVDEVDGERITATVGTGGTLGGRKGVIVPGVELGLPTVTEKDRTELEVAAEKE
;
A
#
# COMPACT_ATOMS: atom_id res chain seq x y z
N MET A 1 -0.19 0.50 -34.58
CA MET A 1 -0.84 0.42 -33.23
C MET A 1 0.04 -0.46 -32.35
N ARG A 2 0.53 0.03 -31.20
CA ARG A 2 1.32 -0.80 -30.29
C ARG A 2 0.39 -1.82 -29.62
N SER A 3 0.77 -3.09 -29.58
CA SER A 3 -0.03 -4.18 -28.99
C SER A 3 0.03 -4.20 -27.45
N ALA A 4 0.97 -3.48 -26.83
CA ALA A 4 1.11 -3.35 -25.38
C ALA A 4 1.05 -1.87 -24.96
N LYS A 5 0.51 -1.62 -23.77
CA LYS A 5 0.54 -0.32 -23.07
C LYS A 5 1.57 -0.39 -21.96
N ILE A 6 2.52 0.55 -21.97
CA ILE A 6 3.53 0.64 -20.91
C ILE A 6 2.99 1.57 -19.82
N VAL A 7 2.89 1.06 -18.60
CA VAL A 7 2.53 1.81 -17.40
C VAL A 7 3.81 2.10 -16.62
N CYS A 8 4.15 3.37 -16.44
CA CYS A 8 5.29 3.80 -15.64
C CYS A 8 4.81 4.39 -14.32
N THR A 9 5.29 3.88 -13.19
CA THR A 9 5.03 4.50 -11.89
C THR A 9 5.96 5.70 -11.74
N ILE A 10 5.37 6.88 -11.55
CA ILE A 10 6.09 8.13 -11.38
C ILE A 10 6.37 8.36 -9.90
N GLY A 11 7.60 8.66 -9.59
CA GLY A 11 8.08 8.97 -8.25
C GLY A 11 9.14 10.08 -8.29
N PRO A 12 9.72 10.48 -7.14
CA PRO A 12 10.62 11.64 -7.04
C PRO A 12 11.83 11.62 -7.98
N ALA A 13 12.25 10.43 -8.41
CA ALA A 13 13.37 10.27 -9.36
C ALA A 13 12.94 10.41 -10.83
N SER A 14 11.62 10.45 -11.12
CA SER A 14 11.09 10.43 -12.50
C SER A 14 10.01 11.47 -12.77
N ASP A 15 9.82 12.44 -11.88
CA ASP A 15 8.73 13.41 -11.96
C ASP A 15 9.11 14.74 -12.62
N SER A 16 10.33 14.89 -13.14
CA SER A 16 10.73 16.07 -13.92
C SER A 16 10.14 16.02 -15.33
N VAL A 17 9.79 17.17 -15.92
CA VAL A 17 9.28 17.28 -17.29
C VAL A 17 10.24 16.60 -18.27
N GLU A 18 11.56 16.82 -18.15
CA GLU A 18 12.58 16.18 -19.00
C GLU A 18 12.49 14.64 -18.96
N THR A 19 12.37 14.05 -17.75
CA THR A 19 12.28 12.59 -17.59
C THR A 19 10.95 12.07 -18.12
N LEU A 20 9.84 12.77 -17.84
CA LEU A 20 8.51 12.41 -18.33
C LEU A 20 8.44 12.43 -19.86
N THR A 21 9.06 13.45 -20.50
CA THR A 21 9.18 13.53 -21.97
C THR A 21 9.95 12.32 -22.49
N GLY A 22 11.12 12.00 -21.92
CA GLY A 22 11.89 10.83 -22.35
C GLY A 22 11.15 9.52 -22.17
N LEU A 23 10.34 9.38 -21.11
CA LEU A 23 9.47 8.20 -20.89
C LEU A 23 8.35 8.13 -21.95
N ALA A 24 7.72 9.25 -22.28
CA ALA A 24 6.67 9.32 -23.29
C ALA A 24 7.23 8.97 -24.68
N GLU A 25 8.38 9.52 -25.08
CA GLU A 25 9.10 9.19 -26.31
C GLU A 25 9.50 7.71 -26.39
N ALA A 26 9.94 7.13 -25.24
CA ALA A 26 10.26 5.70 -25.13
C ALA A 26 9.00 4.80 -25.20
N GLY A 27 7.80 5.38 -25.08
CA GLY A 27 6.53 4.68 -25.27
C GLY A 27 5.69 4.48 -24.03
N MET A 28 5.90 5.24 -22.97
CA MET A 28 4.96 5.32 -21.86
C MET A 28 3.57 5.69 -22.40
N ALA A 29 2.56 4.90 -22.05
CA ALA A 29 1.17 5.16 -22.39
C ALA A 29 0.36 5.59 -21.18
N VAL A 30 0.84 5.27 -19.96
CA VAL A 30 0.17 5.60 -18.70
C VAL A 30 1.21 6.02 -17.66
N ALA A 31 1.04 7.20 -17.10
CA ALA A 31 1.76 7.68 -15.92
C ALA A 31 0.95 7.30 -14.67
N ARG A 32 1.44 6.32 -13.88
CA ARG A 32 0.78 5.86 -12.65
C ARG A 32 1.30 6.63 -11.44
N MET A 33 0.39 7.27 -10.72
CA MET A 33 0.64 7.94 -9.44
C MET A 33 0.19 7.04 -8.30
N ASN A 34 1.12 6.56 -7.46
CA ASN A 34 0.76 5.79 -6.28
C ASN A 34 0.42 6.72 -5.11
N ALA A 35 -0.87 6.82 -4.77
CA ALA A 35 -1.36 7.68 -3.70
C ALA A 35 -1.08 7.15 -2.28
N SER A 36 -0.49 5.96 -2.14
CA SER A 36 -0.01 5.48 -0.84
C SER A 36 1.13 6.33 -0.27
N HIS A 37 1.90 7.00 -1.15
CA HIS A 37 3.09 7.80 -0.80
C HIS A 37 2.98 9.24 -1.27
N GLY A 38 3.74 10.15 -0.63
CA GLY A 38 3.79 11.57 -0.98
C GLY A 38 2.53 12.34 -0.52
N THR A 39 2.35 13.55 -1.06
CA THR A 39 1.24 14.44 -0.69
C THR A 39 0.32 14.75 -1.88
N PRO A 40 -0.95 15.10 -1.64
CA PRO A 40 -1.88 15.55 -2.69
C PRO A 40 -1.33 16.72 -3.52
N GLU A 41 -0.65 17.68 -2.89
CA GLU A 41 -0.05 18.86 -3.56
C GLU A 41 1.03 18.46 -4.55
N HIS A 42 1.90 17.52 -4.13
CA HIS A 42 2.94 17.01 -5.02
C HIS A 42 2.34 16.28 -6.22
N ARG A 43 1.30 15.48 -6.00
CA ARG A 43 0.60 14.78 -7.10
C ARG A 43 -0.04 15.73 -8.09
N ARG A 44 -0.70 16.82 -7.62
CA ARG A 44 -1.20 17.89 -8.52
C ARG A 44 -0.10 18.42 -9.44
N THR A 45 1.06 18.69 -8.86
CA THR A 45 2.22 19.20 -9.63
C THR A 45 2.70 18.18 -10.66
N VAL A 46 2.76 16.89 -10.30
CA VAL A 46 3.19 15.84 -11.22
C VAL A 46 2.16 15.63 -12.34
N ILE A 47 0.86 15.67 -12.03
CA ILE A 47 -0.21 15.59 -13.04
C ILE A 47 -0.10 16.74 -14.03
N ASP A 48 0.12 17.97 -13.55
CA ASP A 48 0.30 19.15 -14.43
C ASP A 48 1.48 18.95 -15.39
N ARG A 49 2.60 18.43 -14.89
CA ARG A 49 3.77 18.11 -15.74
C ARG A 49 3.47 17.00 -16.77
N VAL A 50 2.71 15.99 -16.39
CA VAL A 50 2.28 14.92 -17.33
C VAL A 50 1.38 15.51 -18.41
N ARG A 51 0.47 16.42 -18.07
CA ARG A 51 -0.40 17.10 -19.03
C ARG A 51 0.41 17.99 -19.99
N GLU A 52 1.41 18.73 -19.49
CA GLU A 52 2.35 19.49 -20.33
C GLU A 52 3.07 18.59 -21.34
N VAL A 53 3.56 17.44 -20.90
CA VAL A 53 4.22 16.47 -21.80
C VAL A 53 3.24 15.85 -22.79
N ASP A 54 1.99 15.57 -22.37
CA ASP A 54 0.95 15.01 -23.24
C ASP A 54 0.60 15.94 -24.42
N GLU A 55 0.58 17.26 -24.19
CA GLU A 55 0.35 18.27 -25.23
C GLU A 55 1.43 18.28 -26.33
N ASP A 56 2.67 17.94 -25.96
CA ASP A 56 3.84 17.96 -26.86
C ASP A 56 4.12 16.59 -27.52
N THR A 57 3.37 15.55 -27.18
CA THR A 57 3.60 14.19 -27.69
C THR A 57 2.59 13.77 -28.76
N GLU A 58 3.03 12.95 -29.75
CA GLU A 58 2.13 12.44 -30.80
C GLU A 58 1.12 11.40 -30.28
N ALA A 59 1.46 10.69 -29.20
CA ALA A 59 0.63 9.66 -28.62
C ALA A 59 0.18 10.07 -27.20
N PRO A 60 -1.11 9.98 -26.88
CA PRO A 60 -1.61 10.44 -25.59
C PRO A 60 -1.04 9.64 -24.42
N VAL A 61 -0.72 10.35 -23.33
CA VAL A 61 -0.28 9.79 -22.06
C VAL A 61 -1.40 9.91 -21.03
N ALA A 62 -2.03 8.79 -20.70
CA ALA A 62 -3.06 8.78 -19.67
C ALA A 62 -2.46 8.89 -18.25
N VAL A 63 -3.19 9.52 -17.34
CA VAL A 63 -2.87 9.51 -15.90
C VAL A 63 -3.67 8.39 -15.23
N MET A 64 -2.99 7.56 -14.45
CA MET A 64 -3.60 6.58 -13.56
C MET A 64 -3.36 7.01 -12.11
N HIS A 65 -4.44 7.36 -11.41
CA HIS A 65 -4.39 7.67 -9.99
C HIS A 65 -4.74 6.42 -9.19
N ASP A 66 -3.72 5.81 -8.57
CA ASP A 66 -3.83 4.54 -7.85
C ASP A 66 -4.04 4.81 -6.36
N LEU A 67 -5.28 4.58 -5.90
CA LEU A 67 -5.72 4.85 -4.53
C LEU A 67 -5.15 3.80 -3.56
N PRO A 68 -4.79 4.18 -2.31
CA PRO A 68 -4.31 3.24 -1.31
C PRO A 68 -5.36 2.22 -0.87
N GLY A 69 -6.64 2.61 -0.86
CA GLY A 69 -7.71 1.79 -0.32
C GLY A 69 -7.61 1.59 1.20
N PRO A 70 -8.46 0.72 1.76
CA PRO A 70 -8.37 0.35 3.17
C PRO A 70 -7.18 -0.58 3.40
N GLU A 71 -6.24 -0.14 4.22
CA GLU A 71 -5.05 -0.93 4.57
C GLU A 71 -4.97 -1.11 6.09
N VAL A 72 -4.75 -2.36 6.52
CA VAL A 72 -4.27 -2.63 7.87
C VAL A 72 -2.74 -2.61 7.84
N ARG A 73 -2.14 -1.89 8.78
CA ARG A 73 -0.68 -1.79 8.90
C ARG A 73 -0.23 -2.10 10.31
N THR A 74 0.97 -2.67 10.42
CA THR A 74 1.64 -2.83 11.73
C THR A 74 2.03 -1.47 12.30
N ALA A 75 2.18 -1.41 13.61
CA ALA A 75 2.69 -0.24 14.33
C ALA A 75 4.02 0.26 13.76
N PRO A 76 4.37 1.55 13.94
CA PRO A 76 5.69 2.04 13.63
C PRO A 76 6.74 1.35 14.52
N LEU A 77 7.93 1.14 13.99
CA LEU A 77 9.08 0.61 14.70
C LEU A 77 10.29 1.50 14.39
N GLU A 78 11.08 1.82 15.41
CA GLU A 78 12.37 2.50 15.23
C GLU A 78 13.41 1.53 14.67
N GLU A 79 13.41 0.30 15.17
CA GLU A 79 14.26 -0.79 14.69
C GLU A 79 13.41 -2.00 14.31
N PRO A 80 13.77 -2.74 13.24
CA PRO A 80 13.07 -3.95 12.87
C PRO A 80 13.13 -5.02 13.96
N ILE A 81 12.05 -5.77 14.13
CA ILE A 81 11.97 -6.92 15.05
C ILE A 81 12.05 -8.24 14.31
N GLN A 82 12.55 -9.28 14.99
CA GLN A 82 12.65 -10.62 14.42
C GLN A 82 11.49 -11.49 14.89
N LEU A 83 10.67 -11.97 13.95
CA LEU A 83 9.65 -12.98 14.20
C LEU A 83 10.21 -14.37 13.85
N THR A 84 10.22 -15.25 14.83
CA THR A 84 10.81 -16.60 14.65
C THR A 84 9.72 -17.61 14.27
N GLY A 85 9.95 -18.44 13.28
CA GLY A 85 9.03 -19.54 12.93
C GLY A 85 8.80 -20.47 14.12
N GLY A 86 7.54 -20.81 14.38
CA GLY A 86 7.10 -21.59 15.53
C GLY A 86 6.84 -20.79 16.81
N SER A 87 7.19 -19.49 16.87
CA SER A 87 6.86 -18.66 18.02
C SER A 87 5.39 -18.23 18.00
N THR A 88 4.86 -17.93 19.19
CA THR A 88 3.54 -17.31 19.35
C THR A 88 3.69 -15.80 19.30
N VAL A 89 2.79 -15.14 18.57
CA VAL A 89 2.67 -13.69 18.47
C VAL A 89 1.22 -13.28 18.72
N ARG A 90 1.00 -12.13 19.35
CA ARG A 90 -0.32 -11.53 19.51
C ARG A 90 -0.46 -10.32 18.59
N PHE A 91 -1.66 -10.15 18.06
CA PHE A 91 -2.06 -8.95 17.33
C PHE A 91 -3.14 -8.23 18.11
N VAL A 92 -2.99 -6.91 18.25
CA VAL A 92 -3.91 -6.03 18.97
C VAL A 92 -4.01 -4.70 18.22
N VAL A 93 -5.08 -3.95 18.41
CA VAL A 93 -5.10 -2.56 17.93
C VAL A 93 -4.13 -1.74 18.78
N GLY A 94 -3.16 -1.05 18.16
CA GLY A 94 -2.15 -0.33 18.92
C GLY A 94 -1.05 0.29 18.08
N THR A 95 -0.21 1.08 18.76
CA THR A 95 0.88 1.87 18.13
C THR A 95 2.28 1.38 18.49
N GLU A 96 2.39 0.27 19.20
CA GLU A 96 3.66 -0.34 19.60
C GLU A 96 3.76 -1.76 19.06
N ALA A 97 4.97 -2.25 18.86
CA ALA A 97 5.19 -3.64 18.49
C ALA A 97 6.47 -4.20 19.10
N THR A 98 6.38 -5.45 19.55
CA THR A 98 7.47 -6.29 20.05
C THR A 98 7.43 -7.64 19.32
N PRO A 99 8.44 -8.53 19.49
CA PRO A 99 8.37 -9.87 18.92
C PRO A 99 7.18 -10.72 19.39
N GLU A 100 6.62 -10.42 20.58
CA GLU A 100 5.52 -11.15 21.21
C GLU A 100 4.14 -10.51 20.97
N GLU A 101 4.09 -9.21 20.66
CA GLU A 101 2.83 -8.49 20.45
C GLU A 101 2.99 -7.39 19.41
N ILE A 102 2.16 -7.40 18.38
CA ILE A 102 2.21 -6.46 17.26
C ILE A 102 0.94 -5.62 17.27
N GLY A 103 1.12 -4.30 17.44
CA GLY A 103 0.06 -3.33 17.26
C GLY A 103 -0.33 -3.21 15.78
N LEU A 104 -1.63 -3.08 15.55
CA LEU A 104 -2.23 -2.90 14.23
C LEU A 104 -3.00 -1.58 14.17
N SER A 105 -3.06 -0.97 12.99
CA SER A 105 -3.82 0.26 12.75
C SER A 105 -5.33 0.08 12.84
N HIS A 106 -5.83 -1.15 12.66
CA HIS A 106 -7.26 -1.50 12.69
C HIS A 106 -7.44 -2.87 13.32
N ASP A 107 -8.65 -3.09 13.84
CA ASP A 107 -9.09 -4.39 14.35
C ASP A 107 -9.19 -5.41 13.20
N ILE A 108 -8.73 -6.62 13.48
CA ILE A 108 -8.83 -7.78 12.59
C ILE A 108 -9.54 -8.95 13.27
N SER A 109 -10.30 -8.72 14.34
CA SER A 109 -10.96 -9.76 15.13
C SER A 109 -12.06 -10.54 14.40
N ALA A 110 -12.38 -10.17 13.16
CA ALA A 110 -13.23 -10.96 12.27
C ALA A 110 -12.58 -12.26 11.79
N VAL A 111 -11.31 -12.52 12.12
CA VAL A 111 -10.62 -13.78 11.83
C VAL A 111 -11.10 -14.91 12.71
N GLU A 112 -10.92 -16.14 12.24
CA GLU A 112 -11.20 -17.38 12.99
C GLU A 112 -9.92 -18.22 13.15
N PRO A 113 -9.87 -19.14 14.15
CA PRO A 113 -8.77 -20.09 14.26
C PRO A 113 -8.54 -20.86 12.96
N GLY A 114 -7.30 -20.86 12.48
CA GLY A 114 -6.89 -21.44 11.20
C GLY A 114 -6.70 -20.42 10.07
N ASP A 115 -7.20 -19.20 10.19
CA ASP A 115 -6.98 -18.13 9.23
C ASP A 115 -5.50 -17.71 9.20
N ARG A 116 -5.07 -17.20 8.04
CA ARG A 116 -3.70 -16.74 7.85
C ARG A 116 -3.62 -15.24 7.94
N ILE A 117 -2.65 -14.75 8.69
CA ILE A 117 -2.24 -13.34 8.74
C ILE A 117 -0.91 -13.22 8.02
N LEU A 118 -0.88 -12.41 6.95
CA LEU A 118 0.30 -12.16 6.13
C LEU A 118 0.83 -10.75 6.39
N LEU A 119 2.13 -10.62 6.62
CA LEU A 119 2.81 -9.37 6.91
C LEU A 119 3.90 -9.10 5.86
N ASP A 120 4.16 -7.81 5.59
CA ASP A 120 5.25 -7.35 4.69
C ASP A 120 5.22 -8.07 3.32
N ASP A 121 4.13 -7.87 2.56
CA ASP A 121 3.93 -8.49 1.24
C ASP A 121 4.02 -10.03 1.27
N ALA A 122 3.46 -10.63 2.33
CA ALA A 122 3.46 -12.07 2.58
C ALA A 122 4.86 -12.71 2.81
N ARG A 123 5.88 -11.91 3.12
CA ARG A 123 7.20 -12.42 3.51
C ARG A 123 7.17 -13.11 4.87
N ILE A 124 6.26 -12.69 5.74
CA ILE A 124 5.99 -13.28 7.06
C ILE A 124 4.56 -13.75 7.08
N ALA A 125 4.33 -14.93 7.65
CA ALA A 125 3.00 -15.52 7.76
C ALA A 125 2.79 -16.14 9.14
N ALA A 126 1.63 -15.86 9.73
CA ALA A 126 1.17 -16.49 10.96
C ALA A 126 -0.20 -17.15 10.73
N THR A 127 -0.52 -18.14 11.54
CA THR A 127 -1.83 -18.81 11.55
C THR A 127 -2.50 -18.50 12.88
N VAL A 128 -3.76 -18.06 12.83
CA VAL A 128 -4.57 -17.76 14.02
C VAL A 128 -4.82 -19.03 14.84
N ASP A 129 -4.50 -18.96 16.11
CA ASP A 129 -4.76 -20.04 17.08
C ASP A 129 -6.02 -19.76 17.90
N GLU A 130 -6.20 -18.49 18.34
CA GLU A 130 -7.28 -18.07 19.23
C GLU A 130 -7.63 -16.59 19.00
N VAL A 131 -8.92 -16.27 19.18
CA VAL A 131 -9.44 -14.89 19.18
C VAL A 131 -10.15 -14.64 20.51
N ASP A 132 -9.67 -13.63 21.25
CA ASP A 132 -10.27 -13.20 22.52
C ASP A 132 -10.57 -11.66 22.44
N GLY A 133 -11.78 -11.34 22.02
CA GLY A 133 -12.17 -9.97 21.70
C GLY A 133 -11.30 -9.40 20.59
N GLU A 134 -10.66 -8.27 20.81
CA GLU A 134 -9.76 -7.63 19.85
C GLU A 134 -8.31 -8.17 19.89
N ARG A 135 -8.06 -9.20 20.71
CA ARG A 135 -6.75 -9.84 20.82
C ARG A 135 -6.72 -11.12 20.02
N ILE A 136 -5.83 -11.21 19.06
CA ILE A 136 -5.63 -12.39 18.23
C ILE A 136 -4.29 -13.03 18.61
N THR A 137 -4.32 -14.30 19.00
CA THR A 137 -3.12 -15.11 19.22
C THR A 137 -2.86 -15.96 17.99
N ALA A 138 -1.64 -15.97 17.49
CA ALA A 138 -1.28 -16.70 16.29
C ALA A 138 0.12 -17.33 16.40
N THR A 139 0.33 -18.44 15.72
CA THR A 139 1.64 -19.08 15.57
C THR A 139 2.31 -18.62 14.28
N VAL A 140 3.54 -18.12 14.36
CA VAL A 140 4.35 -17.74 13.22
C VAL A 140 4.73 -18.99 12.43
N GLY A 141 4.23 -19.13 11.22
CA GLY A 141 4.59 -20.22 10.30
C GLY A 141 5.86 -19.92 9.52
N THR A 142 5.88 -18.75 8.85
CA THR A 142 7.07 -18.23 8.14
C THR A 142 7.55 -17.01 8.88
N GLY A 143 8.72 -17.10 9.50
CA GLY A 143 9.36 -16.01 10.22
C GLY A 143 10.15 -15.07 9.31
N GLY A 144 10.60 -13.95 9.89
CA GLY A 144 11.39 -12.95 9.16
C GLY A 144 11.60 -11.68 9.98
N THR A 145 12.32 -10.74 9.38
CA THR A 145 12.55 -9.42 9.95
C THR A 145 11.38 -8.50 9.57
N LEU A 146 10.63 -8.04 10.57
CA LEU A 146 9.49 -7.14 10.40
C LEU A 146 9.91 -5.70 10.67
N GLY A 147 9.78 -4.83 9.67
CA GLY A 147 9.91 -3.38 9.83
C GLY A 147 8.59 -2.73 10.28
N GLY A 148 8.65 -1.45 10.66
CA GLY A 148 7.45 -0.71 11.03
C GLY A 148 6.53 -0.37 9.85
N ARG A 149 5.24 -0.18 10.13
CA ARG A 149 4.20 0.25 9.17
C ARG A 149 4.04 -0.68 7.96
N LYS A 150 4.27 -1.97 8.15
CA LYS A 150 4.12 -2.98 7.08
C LYS A 150 2.66 -3.36 6.88
N GLY A 151 2.30 -3.63 5.64
CA GLY A 151 0.96 -4.09 5.27
C GLY A 151 0.62 -5.42 5.94
N VAL A 152 -0.64 -5.55 6.35
CA VAL A 152 -1.22 -6.76 6.94
C VAL A 152 -2.38 -7.18 6.07
N ILE A 153 -2.37 -8.43 5.61
CA ILE A 153 -3.40 -9.02 4.77
C ILE A 153 -3.95 -10.26 5.45
N VAL A 154 -5.27 -10.37 5.49
CA VAL A 154 -5.97 -11.56 5.95
C VAL A 154 -6.78 -12.11 4.78
N PRO A 155 -6.25 -13.09 4.03
CA PRO A 155 -6.90 -13.58 2.83
C PRO A 155 -8.26 -14.22 3.10
N GLY A 156 -9.29 -13.77 2.39
CA GLY A 156 -10.63 -14.36 2.47
C GLY A 156 -11.51 -13.86 3.61
N VAL A 157 -10.99 -12.98 4.49
CA VAL A 157 -11.74 -12.41 5.62
C VAL A 157 -12.16 -10.98 5.32
N GLU A 158 -13.43 -10.66 5.48
CA GLU A 158 -13.96 -9.29 5.42
C GLU A 158 -13.75 -8.60 6.78
N LEU A 159 -12.84 -7.62 6.82
CA LEU A 159 -12.47 -6.92 8.05
C LEU A 159 -13.40 -5.73 8.38
N GLY A 160 -14.51 -5.55 7.65
CA GLY A 160 -15.45 -4.45 7.88
C GLY A 160 -14.87 -3.06 7.58
N LEU A 161 -13.74 -2.98 6.89
CA LEU A 161 -13.12 -1.70 6.52
C LEU A 161 -13.91 -1.01 5.42
N PRO A 162 -13.98 0.34 5.42
CA PRO A 162 -14.68 1.08 4.37
C PRO A 162 -13.98 0.86 3.03
N THR A 163 -14.70 0.54 1.97
CA THR A 163 -14.14 0.33 0.62
C THR A 163 -13.40 1.57 0.09
N VAL A 164 -13.87 2.76 0.47
CA VAL A 164 -13.25 4.06 0.14
C VAL A 164 -12.97 4.79 1.45
N THR A 165 -11.70 5.06 1.71
CA THR A 165 -11.25 5.78 2.92
C THR A 165 -11.35 7.30 2.74
N GLU A 166 -11.22 8.08 3.83
CA GLU A 166 -11.13 9.55 3.73
C GLU A 166 -9.89 9.99 2.93
N LYS A 167 -8.80 9.25 3.04
CA LYS A 167 -7.61 9.48 2.21
C LYS A 167 -7.92 9.28 0.73
N ASP A 168 -8.64 8.21 0.38
CA ASP A 168 -9.06 7.97 -1.00
C ASP A 168 -9.97 9.08 -1.52
N ARG A 169 -10.87 9.63 -0.68
CA ARG A 169 -11.74 10.76 -1.07
C ARG A 169 -10.92 11.99 -1.42
N THR A 170 -9.93 12.35 -0.57
CA THR A 170 -9.01 13.45 -0.85
C THR A 170 -8.25 13.25 -2.16
N GLU A 171 -7.80 12.03 -2.43
CA GLU A 171 -7.10 11.69 -3.66
C GLU A 171 -8.01 11.71 -4.90
N LEU A 172 -9.27 11.30 -4.76
CA LEU A 172 -10.27 11.42 -5.82
C LEU A 172 -10.58 12.89 -6.16
N GLU A 173 -10.59 13.79 -5.16
CA GLU A 173 -10.71 15.23 -5.40
C GLU A 173 -9.54 15.75 -6.23
N VAL A 174 -8.30 15.34 -5.92
CA VAL A 174 -7.11 15.68 -6.74
C VAL A 174 -7.27 15.19 -8.18
N ALA A 175 -7.74 13.97 -8.37
CA ALA A 175 -7.94 13.42 -9.70
C ALA A 175 -9.01 14.20 -10.49
N ALA A 176 -10.14 14.54 -9.84
CA ALA A 176 -11.23 15.29 -10.45
C ALA A 176 -10.87 16.75 -10.78
N GLU A 177 -10.03 17.40 -9.97
CA GLU A 177 -9.53 18.77 -10.24
C GLU A 177 -8.63 18.84 -11.48
N LYS A 178 -8.04 17.72 -11.89
CA LYS A 178 -7.01 17.63 -12.93
C LYS A 178 -7.46 16.83 -14.16
N GLU A 179 -8.79 16.63 -14.28
CA GLU A 179 -9.42 15.95 -15.42
C GLU A 179 -9.34 16.74 -16.73
#